data_2928dcdcc78da52ad3507e1b5c63071e
#
_entry.id   2928dcdcc78da52ad3507e1b5c63071e
#
_cell.length_a   1.000
_cell.length_b   1.000
_cell.length_c   1.000
_cell.angle_alpha   90.00
_cell.angle_beta   90.00
_cell.angle_gamma   90.00
#
_symmetry.space_group_name_H-M   'P 1'
#
loop_
_entity.id
_entity.type
_entity.pdbx_description
1 polymer ?
#
loop_
_entity_poly.entity_id
_entity_poly.type
_entity_poly.pdbx_seq_one_letter_code
_entity_poly.pdbx_strand_id
1 'polypeptide(L)'
;RRYKLRYLFRTWTFYPILLMQCGLVVLQASLFFRQYIFVPFVPYTEMAVILSFIFALLAFRLYTPAIVGSASIGVGTLLNKLVIAQNAGKMPVYPSLSYLTGYVTPEMVASMDNLHSVGGPEAKLAFLADYIDYGYCILSPGDVFIHLFACIIFYALIKAVNARYGDQSR
;
A
#
# COMPACT_ATOMS: atom_id res chain seq x y z
N ARG A 1 -15.25 20.96 12.24
CA ARG A 1 -15.21 21.51 10.85
C ARG A 1 -15.32 20.35 9.86
N ARG A 2 -16.30 20.39 8.96
CA ARG A 2 -16.39 19.43 7.86
C ARG A 2 -15.37 19.82 6.77
N TYR A 3 -14.41 18.93 6.47
CA TYR A 3 -13.48 19.14 5.36
C TYR A 3 -14.21 18.95 4.01
N LYS A 4 -13.90 19.84 3.04
CA LYS A 4 -14.44 19.78 1.69
C LYS A 4 -13.42 19.17 0.75
N LEU A 5 -13.63 17.92 0.31
CA LEU A 5 -12.71 17.19 -0.57
C LEU A 5 -12.51 17.87 -1.93
N ARG A 6 -13.50 18.66 -2.40
CA ARG A 6 -13.39 19.41 -3.66
C ARG A 6 -12.18 20.33 -3.73
N TYR A 7 -11.61 20.76 -2.59
CA TYR A 7 -10.43 21.60 -2.57
C TYR A 7 -9.15 20.87 -2.96
N LEU A 8 -9.10 19.53 -2.92
CA LEU A 8 -8.00 18.75 -3.45
C LEU A 8 -7.79 19.00 -4.95
N PHE A 9 -8.88 19.12 -5.70
CA PHE A 9 -8.82 19.37 -7.15
C PHE A 9 -8.41 20.81 -7.52
N ARG A 10 -8.25 21.70 -6.55
CA ARG A 10 -7.70 23.05 -6.77
C ARG A 10 -6.18 23.10 -6.70
N THR A 11 -5.52 22.04 -6.24
CA THR A 11 -4.07 21.97 -6.19
C THR A 11 -3.54 20.97 -7.19
N TRP A 12 -2.56 21.41 -8.00
CA TRP A 12 -1.93 20.54 -8.99
C TRP A 12 -1.19 19.35 -8.34
N THR A 13 -0.73 19.50 -7.09
CA THR A 13 0.01 18.49 -6.35
C THR A 13 -0.81 17.24 -6.01
N PHE A 14 -2.13 17.32 -6.14
CA PHE A 14 -3.03 16.18 -5.98
C PHE A 14 -3.08 15.27 -7.22
N TYR A 15 -2.86 15.82 -8.43
CA TYR A 15 -3.01 15.05 -9.66
C TYR A 15 -1.99 13.91 -9.82
N PRO A 16 -0.70 14.04 -9.44
CA PRO A 16 0.22 12.90 -9.45
C PRO A 16 -0.27 11.76 -8.55
N ILE A 17 -0.80 12.07 -7.36
CA ILE A 17 -1.36 11.08 -6.43
C ILE A 17 -2.58 10.40 -7.07
N LEU A 18 -3.50 11.19 -7.62
CA LEU A 18 -4.70 10.67 -8.29
C LEU A 18 -4.35 9.77 -9.47
N LEU A 19 -3.38 10.17 -10.31
CA LEU A 19 -2.93 9.40 -11.45
C LEU A 19 -2.37 8.03 -11.00
N MET A 20 -1.53 8.01 -9.97
CA MET A 20 -0.97 6.77 -9.45
C MET A 20 -2.04 5.87 -8.83
N GLN A 21 -3.02 6.43 -8.12
CA GLN A 21 -4.14 5.65 -7.57
C GLN A 21 -5.02 5.07 -8.69
N CYS A 22 -5.31 5.83 -9.73
CA CYS A 22 -6.02 5.31 -10.91
C CYS A 22 -5.23 4.18 -11.58
N GLY A 23 -3.92 4.31 -11.72
CA GLY A 23 -3.05 3.26 -12.25
C GLY A 23 -3.11 1.98 -11.42
N LEU A 24 -3.05 2.10 -10.09
CA LEU A 24 -3.22 0.95 -9.18
C LEU A 24 -4.58 0.27 -9.33
N VAL A 25 -5.66 1.05 -9.42
CA VAL A 25 -7.01 0.49 -9.63
C VAL A 25 -7.08 -0.28 -10.95
N VAL A 26 -6.50 0.25 -12.04
CA VAL A 26 -6.42 -0.44 -13.33
C VAL A 26 -5.63 -1.74 -13.21
N LEU A 27 -4.48 -1.72 -12.53
CA LEU A 27 -3.66 -2.90 -12.30
C LEU A 27 -4.43 -3.96 -11.50
N GLN A 28 -5.04 -3.58 -10.37
CA GLN A 28 -5.84 -4.49 -9.54
C GLN A 28 -7.05 -5.05 -10.31
N ALA A 29 -7.73 -4.21 -11.08
CA ALA A 29 -8.83 -4.67 -11.95
C ALA A 29 -8.33 -5.67 -12.99
N SER A 30 -7.16 -5.44 -13.61
CA SER A 30 -6.60 -6.36 -14.60
C SER A 30 -6.32 -7.75 -13.99
N LEU A 31 -5.79 -7.81 -12.78
CA LEU A 31 -5.55 -9.07 -12.05
C LEU A 31 -6.88 -9.79 -11.75
N PHE A 32 -7.88 -9.05 -11.30
CA PHE A 32 -9.21 -9.60 -11.03
C PHE A 32 -9.86 -10.21 -12.27
N PHE A 33 -9.63 -9.60 -13.45
CA PHE A 33 -10.08 -10.12 -14.75
C PHE A 33 -9.08 -11.11 -15.38
N ARG A 34 -8.09 -11.62 -14.61
CA ARG A 34 -7.07 -12.58 -15.06
C ARG A 34 -6.21 -12.06 -16.23
N GLN A 35 -6.03 -10.76 -16.32
CA GLN A 35 -5.16 -10.10 -17.31
C GLN A 35 -3.83 -9.76 -16.64
N TYR A 36 -2.79 -10.55 -16.88
CA TYR A 36 -1.50 -10.47 -16.16
C TYR A 36 -0.47 -9.57 -16.85
N ILE A 37 -0.85 -8.84 -17.90
CA ILE A 37 0.07 -8.01 -18.70
C ILE A 37 0.78 -6.93 -17.87
N PHE A 38 0.17 -6.46 -16.79
CA PHE A 38 0.73 -5.41 -15.93
C PHE A 38 1.51 -5.93 -14.71
N VAL A 39 1.52 -7.24 -14.49
CA VAL A 39 2.21 -7.86 -13.33
C VAL A 39 3.70 -7.48 -13.24
N PRO A 40 4.47 -7.42 -14.34
CA PRO A 40 5.88 -7.03 -14.28
C PRO A 40 6.11 -5.61 -13.71
N PHE A 41 5.09 -4.76 -13.68
CA PHE A 41 5.19 -3.39 -13.16
C PHE A 41 4.84 -3.27 -11.68
N VAL A 42 4.27 -4.32 -11.05
CA VAL A 42 3.88 -4.31 -9.64
C VAL A 42 4.99 -3.85 -8.70
N PRO A 43 6.25 -4.32 -8.79
CA PRO A 43 7.31 -3.90 -7.88
C PRO A 43 7.62 -2.39 -7.92
N TYR A 44 7.32 -1.74 -9.05
CA TYR A 44 7.58 -0.31 -9.22
C TYR A 44 6.42 0.57 -8.76
N THR A 45 5.21 0.01 -8.64
CA THR A 45 4.01 0.79 -8.31
C THR A 45 4.03 1.32 -6.89
N GLU A 46 4.50 0.53 -5.92
CA GLU A 46 4.58 0.96 -4.51
C GLU A 46 5.49 2.17 -4.34
N MET A 47 6.69 2.11 -4.94
CA MET A 47 7.62 3.24 -4.91
C MET A 47 7.04 4.46 -5.63
N ALA A 48 6.41 4.29 -6.78
CA ALA A 48 5.81 5.37 -7.55
C ALA A 48 4.66 6.04 -6.79
N VAL A 49 3.85 5.27 -6.05
CA VAL A 49 2.81 5.80 -5.16
C VAL A 49 3.43 6.67 -4.07
N ILE A 50 4.44 6.18 -3.36
CA ILE A 50 5.12 6.95 -2.30
C ILE A 50 5.70 8.24 -2.88
N LEU A 51 6.39 8.15 -4.02
CA LEU A 51 6.99 9.30 -4.69
C LEU A 51 5.94 10.33 -5.16
N SER A 52 4.74 9.90 -5.52
CA SER A 52 3.67 10.80 -5.95
C SER A 52 3.26 11.81 -4.86
N PHE A 53 3.46 11.48 -3.60
CA PHE A 53 3.18 12.36 -2.48
C PHE A 53 4.21 13.48 -2.28
N ILE A 54 5.42 13.38 -2.88
CA ILE A 54 6.51 14.33 -2.63
C ILE A 54 6.13 15.77 -3.00
N PHE A 55 5.36 15.94 -4.08
CA PHE A 55 4.90 17.27 -4.51
C PHE A 55 3.97 17.92 -3.48
N ALA A 56 3.05 17.13 -2.89
CA ALA A 56 2.16 17.61 -1.84
C ALA A 56 2.92 17.89 -0.54
N LEU A 57 3.88 17.04 -0.17
CA LEU A 57 4.73 17.20 1.00
C LEU A 57 5.50 18.54 0.96
N LEU A 58 6.12 18.82 -0.18
CA LEU A 58 6.93 20.05 -0.35
C LEU A 58 6.04 21.30 -0.46
N ALA A 59 4.98 21.27 -1.28
CA ALA A 59 4.12 22.43 -1.52
C ALA A 59 3.33 22.88 -0.29
N PHE A 60 2.96 21.95 0.58
CA PHE A 60 2.20 22.22 1.80
C PHE A 60 3.05 22.10 3.07
N ARG A 61 4.38 21.87 2.95
CA ARG A 61 5.32 21.75 4.07
C ARG A 61 4.87 20.72 5.11
N LEU A 62 4.38 19.57 4.66
CA LEU A 62 3.85 18.50 5.51
C LEU A 62 4.97 17.67 6.17
N TYR A 63 6.00 18.31 6.71
CA TYR A 63 7.20 17.63 7.22
C TYR A 63 6.91 16.74 8.43
N THR A 64 6.12 17.23 9.40
CA THR A 64 5.74 16.42 10.57
C THR A 64 4.94 15.17 10.19
N PRO A 65 3.85 15.27 9.37
CA PRO A 65 3.19 14.09 8.84
C PRO A 65 4.12 13.16 8.06
N ALA A 66 5.07 13.71 7.30
CA ALA A 66 6.05 12.90 6.56
C ALA A 66 6.93 12.08 7.51
N ILE A 67 7.46 12.68 8.59
CA ILE A 67 8.27 11.97 9.59
C ILE A 67 7.44 10.86 10.26
N VAL A 68 6.22 11.16 10.69
CA VAL A 68 5.34 10.16 11.34
C VAL A 68 5.00 9.04 10.37
N GLY A 69 4.67 9.36 9.12
CA GLY A 69 4.40 8.36 8.08
C GLY A 69 5.63 7.52 7.75
N SER A 70 6.82 8.12 7.65
CA SER A 70 8.06 7.38 7.43
C SER A 70 8.40 6.46 8.60
N ALA A 71 8.11 6.88 9.83
CA ALA A 71 8.25 6.02 11.00
C ALA A 71 7.32 4.80 10.91
N SER A 72 6.08 4.96 10.42
CA SER A 72 5.17 3.83 10.21
C SER A 72 5.68 2.85 9.14
N ILE A 73 6.29 3.34 8.05
CA ILE A 73 6.98 2.48 7.07
C ILE A 73 8.10 1.70 7.75
N GLY A 74 8.92 2.37 8.57
CA GLY A 74 10.01 1.73 9.33
C GLY A 74 9.50 0.60 10.22
N VAL A 75 8.44 0.85 10.98
CA VAL A 75 7.80 -0.17 11.84
C VAL A 75 7.30 -1.35 10.99
N GLY A 76 6.55 -1.09 9.91
CA GLY A 76 6.03 -2.14 9.04
C GLY A 76 7.14 -3.00 8.43
N THR A 77 8.19 -2.34 7.93
CA THR A 77 9.36 -3.03 7.38
C THR A 77 10.08 -3.90 8.43
N LEU A 78 10.19 -3.42 9.66
CA LEU A 78 10.79 -4.19 10.76
C LEU A 78 9.94 -5.41 11.10
N LEU A 79 8.61 -5.27 11.16
CA LEU A 79 7.69 -6.40 11.39
C LEU A 79 7.84 -7.46 10.30
N ASN A 80 7.82 -7.08 9.02
CA ASN A 80 8.00 -8.02 7.92
C ASN A 80 9.37 -8.71 7.97
N LYS A 81 10.45 -7.94 8.18
CA LYS A 81 11.79 -8.52 8.32
C LYS A 81 11.90 -9.49 9.50
N LEU A 82 11.22 -9.22 10.60
CA LEU A 82 11.20 -10.12 11.76
C LEU A 82 10.55 -11.46 11.40
N VAL A 83 9.40 -11.45 10.72
CA VAL A 83 8.73 -12.67 10.26
C VAL A 83 9.62 -13.46 9.32
N ILE A 84 10.15 -12.78 8.29
CA ILE A 84 11.03 -13.39 7.28
C ILE A 84 12.26 -14.05 7.95
N ALA A 85 12.90 -13.35 8.89
CA ALA A 85 14.07 -13.89 9.60
C ALA A 85 13.75 -15.13 10.45
N GLN A 86 12.53 -15.21 11.00
CA GLN A 86 12.10 -16.39 11.79
C GLN A 86 11.64 -17.58 10.93
N ASN A 87 11.44 -17.37 9.62
CA ASN A 87 10.91 -18.38 8.69
C ASN A 87 11.90 -18.69 7.55
N ALA A 88 13.16 -18.89 7.89
CA ALA A 88 14.24 -19.28 6.95
C ALA A 88 14.40 -18.31 5.75
N GLY A 89 14.18 -17.02 5.97
CA GLY A 89 14.30 -15.99 4.94
C GLY A 89 13.08 -15.84 4.03
N LYS A 90 11.95 -16.46 4.36
CA LYS A 90 10.72 -16.40 3.57
C LYS A 90 9.55 -15.84 4.36
N MET A 91 8.64 -15.13 3.67
CA MET A 91 7.39 -14.67 4.23
C MET A 91 6.32 -15.76 4.08
N PRO A 92 5.74 -16.29 5.18
CA PRO A 92 4.63 -17.22 5.10
C PRO A 92 3.37 -16.51 4.59
N VAL A 93 2.70 -17.10 3.60
CA VAL A 93 1.48 -16.56 2.98
C VAL A 93 0.32 -17.53 3.23
N TYR A 94 -0.83 -17.00 3.61
CA TYR A 94 -2.05 -17.76 3.89
C TYR A 94 -3.16 -17.35 2.89
N PRO A 95 -3.13 -17.85 1.64
CA PRO A 95 -4.15 -17.55 0.66
C PRO A 95 -5.51 -18.12 1.09
N SER A 96 -6.55 -17.35 0.91
CA SER A 96 -7.94 -17.75 1.16
C SER A 96 -8.85 -17.30 0.02
N LEU A 97 -9.14 -16.00 -0.05
CA LEU A 97 -9.96 -15.41 -1.10
C LEU A 97 -9.26 -15.43 -2.46
N SER A 98 -7.92 -15.33 -2.45
CA SER A 98 -7.08 -15.40 -3.66
C SER A 98 -7.20 -16.73 -4.42
N TYR A 99 -7.51 -17.84 -3.75
CA TYR A 99 -7.83 -19.09 -4.42
C TYR A 99 -9.15 -19.01 -5.19
N LEU A 100 -10.16 -18.34 -4.63
CA LEU A 100 -11.48 -18.17 -5.28
C LEU A 100 -11.41 -17.28 -6.52
N THR A 101 -10.59 -16.24 -6.47
CA THR A 101 -10.40 -15.32 -7.61
C THR A 101 -9.44 -15.87 -8.67
N GLY A 102 -8.67 -16.92 -8.34
CA GLY A 102 -7.62 -17.45 -9.20
C GLY A 102 -6.37 -16.58 -9.24
N TYR A 103 -6.23 -15.62 -8.33
CA TYR A 103 -5.01 -14.82 -8.16
C TYR A 103 -3.83 -15.68 -7.68
N VAL A 104 -4.11 -16.64 -6.79
CA VAL A 104 -3.17 -17.68 -6.40
C VAL A 104 -3.71 -19.02 -6.91
N THR A 105 -2.88 -19.77 -7.63
CA THR A 105 -3.21 -21.12 -8.09
C THR A 105 -2.29 -22.16 -7.43
N PRO A 106 -2.68 -23.44 -7.38
CA PRO A 106 -1.80 -24.51 -6.86
C PRO A 106 -0.44 -24.57 -7.55
N GLU A 107 -0.39 -24.26 -8.85
CA GLU A 107 0.84 -24.24 -9.64
C GLU A 107 1.74 -23.07 -9.22
N MET A 108 1.16 -21.89 -8.97
CA MET A 108 1.90 -20.73 -8.44
C MET A 108 2.42 -21.00 -7.03
N VAL A 109 1.65 -21.70 -6.20
CA VAL A 109 2.10 -22.13 -4.87
C VAL A 109 3.31 -23.06 -4.97
N ALA A 110 3.29 -24.00 -5.91
CA ALA A 110 4.41 -24.91 -6.13
C ALA A 110 5.67 -24.22 -6.68
N SER A 111 5.50 -23.08 -7.37
CA SER A 111 6.56 -22.28 -7.99
C SER A 111 6.83 -20.96 -7.26
N MET A 112 6.42 -20.85 -5.99
CA MET A 112 6.65 -19.64 -5.20
C MET A 112 8.11 -19.20 -5.25
N ASP A 113 8.29 -17.90 -5.32
CA ASP A 113 9.61 -17.28 -5.39
C ASP A 113 10.45 -17.54 -4.13
N ASN A 114 11.69 -17.06 -4.14
CA ASN A 114 12.59 -17.22 -3.00
C ASN A 114 12.18 -16.40 -1.77
N LEU A 115 11.21 -15.49 -1.89
CA LEU A 115 10.79 -14.58 -0.82
C LEU A 115 9.54 -15.03 -0.07
N HIS A 116 8.71 -15.89 -0.68
CA HIS A 116 7.46 -16.35 -0.09
C HIS A 116 7.43 -17.86 0.09
N SER A 117 6.62 -18.31 1.04
CA SER A 117 6.31 -19.73 1.27
C SER A 117 4.86 -19.89 1.69
N VAL A 118 4.27 -21.05 1.42
CA VAL A 118 2.93 -21.32 1.94
C VAL A 118 3.00 -21.40 3.46
N GLY A 119 2.12 -20.68 4.12
CA GLY A 119 1.98 -20.73 5.58
C GLY A 119 1.45 -22.10 6.02
N GLY A 120 2.01 -22.61 7.12
CA GLY A 120 1.63 -23.88 7.70
C GLY A 120 1.77 -23.83 9.23
N PRO A 121 1.50 -24.95 9.94
CA PRO A 121 1.60 -25.01 11.39
C PRO A 121 3.01 -24.75 11.94
N GLU A 122 4.04 -24.93 11.11
CA GLU A 122 5.44 -24.68 11.44
C GLU A 122 5.84 -23.21 11.33
N ALA A 123 4.98 -22.36 10.72
CA ALA A 123 5.30 -20.96 10.52
C ALA A 123 5.32 -20.19 11.85
N LYS A 124 6.47 -19.55 12.12
CA LYS A 124 6.65 -18.70 13.29
C LYS A 124 6.06 -17.33 13.04
N LEU A 125 5.50 -16.71 14.10
CA LEU A 125 4.88 -15.38 14.04
C LEU A 125 3.78 -15.28 12.96
N ALA A 126 2.98 -16.33 12.77
CA ALA A 126 1.93 -16.40 11.76
C ALA A 126 0.94 -15.22 11.82
N PHE A 127 0.73 -14.64 13.01
CA PHE A 127 -0.13 -13.46 13.22
C PHE A 127 0.44 -12.15 12.64
N LEU A 128 1.71 -12.12 12.22
CA LEU A 128 2.37 -11.02 11.50
C LEU A 128 2.66 -11.37 10.04
N ALA A 129 2.35 -12.59 9.60
CA ALA A 129 2.56 -13.06 8.23
C ALA A 129 1.48 -12.51 7.27
N ASP A 130 1.56 -12.89 5.99
CA ASP A 130 0.61 -12.48 4.95
C ASP A 130 -0.69 -13.30 5.05
N TYR A 131 -1.70 -12.78 5.75
CA TYR A 131 -2.99 -13.44 5.92
C TYR A 131 -4.21 -12.53 5.61
N ILE A 132 -3.99 -11.23 5.38
CA ILE A 132 -5.06 -10.29 5.04
C ILE A 132 -5.27 -10.37 3.52
N ASP A 133 -6.14 -11.27 3.09
CA ASP A 133 -6.33 -11.61 1.68
C ASP A 133 -7.54 -10.90 1.08
N TYR A 134 -7.31 -10.02 0.10
CA TYR A 134 -8.33 -9.29 -0.66
C TYR A 134 -8.71 -9.98 -1.98
N GLY A 135 -8.15 -11.16 -2.27
CA GLY A 135 -8.40 -11.89 -3.51
C GLY A 135 -7.56 -11.46 -4.71
N TYR A 136 -6.84 -10.36 -4.63
CA TYR A 136 -5.91 -9.84 -5.64
C TYR A 136 -4.58 -9.33 -5.04
N CYS A 137 -4.48 -9.32 -3.75
CA CYS A 137 -3.25 -9.15 -2.98
C CYS A 137 -3.43 -9.74 -1.59
N ILE A 138 -2.36 -10.16 -0.97
CA ILE A 138 -2.34 -10.70 0.38
C ILE A 138 -1.36 -9.83 1.17
N LEU A 139 -1.81 -9.27 2.27
CA LEU A 139 -1.05 -8.32 3.07
C LEU A 139 -0.74 -8.89 4.45
N SER A 140 0.39 -8.48 4.98
CA SER A 140 0.76 -8.65 6.38
C SER A 140 0.28 -7.45 7.23
N PRO A 141 0.23 -7.56 8.56
CA PRO A 141 0.12 -6.40 9.44
C PRO A 141 1.23 -5.37 9.21
N GLY A 142 2.44 -5.80 8.84
CA GLY A 142 3.53 -4.90 8.46
C GLY A 142 3.19 -4.04 7.25
N ASP A 143 2.54 -4.59 6.23
CA ASP A 143 2.10 -3.86 5.05
C ASP A 143 1.01 -2.83 5.39
N VAL A 144 0.13 -3.15 6.34
CA VAL A 144 -0.85 -2.18 6.85
C VAL A 144 -0.14 -0.95 7.44
N PHE A 145 0.96 -1.14 8.21
CA PHE A 145 1.77 -0.03 8.72
C PHE A 145 2.46 0.75 7.60
N ILE A 146 2.94 0.07 6.54
CA ILE A 146 3.54 0.73 5.37
C ILE A 146 2.50 1.60 4.66
N HIS A 147 1.30 1.07 4.43
CA HIS A 147 0.21 1.81 3.77
C HIS A 147 -0.33 2.97 4.63
N LEU A 148 -0.17 2.92 5.96
CA LEU A 148 -0.57 3.99 6.87
C LEU A 148 0.13 5.32 6.54
N PHE A 149 1.35 5.29 5.97
CA PHE A 149 2.02 6.47 5.43
C PHE A 149 1.10 7.27 4.50
N ALA A 150 0.52 6.62 3.50
CA ALA A 150 -0.36 7.27 2.53
C ALA A 150 -1.58 7.90 3.20
N CYS A 151 -2.19 7.19 4.17
CA CYS A 151 -3.33 7.69 4.94
C CYS A 151 -2.97 8.95 5.75
N ILE A 152 -1.83 8.94 6.44
CA ILE A 152 -1.35 10.08 7.25
C ILE A 152 -1.12 11.31 6.37
N ILE A 153 -0.40 11.14 5.25
CA ILE A 153 -0.09 12.25 4.35
C ILE A 153 -1.36 12.77 3.67
N PHE A 154 -2.23 11.87 3.22
CA PHE A 154 -3.47 12.27 2.55
C PHE A 154 -4.40 13.04 3.49
N TYR A 155 -4.53 12.60 4.74
CA TYR A 155 -5.29 13.34 5.76
C TYR A 155 -4.69 14.72 6.03
N ALA A 156 -3.37 14.81 6.18
CA ALA A 156 -2.66 16.08 6.37
C ALA A 156 -2.84 17.00 5.16
N LEU A 157 -2.80 16.48 3.94
CA LEU A 157 -3.06 17.22 2.71
C LEU A 157 -4.49 17.77 2.68
N ILE A 158 -5.51 16.97 3.01
CA ILE A 158 -6.90 17.41 3.10
C ILE A 158 -7.02 18.59 4.08
N LYS A 159 -6.39 18.48 5.25
CA LYS A 159 -6.39 19.54 6.26
C LYS A 159 -5.73 20.82 5.73
N ALA A 160 -4.57 20.70 5.08
CA ALA A 160 -3.79 21.81 4.55
C ALA A 160 -4.52 22.53 3.41
N VAL A 161 -5.10 21.81 2.45
CA VAL A 161 -5.87 22.43 1.35
C VAL A 161 -7.15 23.11 1.86
N ASN A 162 -7.79 22.55 2.88
CA ASN A 162 -8.97 23.19 3.49
C ASN A 162 -8.60 24.46 4.28
N ALA A 163 -7.43 24.51 4.92
CA ALA A 163 -6.92 25.73 5.53
C ALA A 163 -6.64 26.80 4.45
N ARG A 164 -5.95 26.41 3.36
CA ARG A 164 -5.54 27.35 2.30
C ARG A 164 -6.70 27.90 1.47
N TYR A 165 -7.68 27.07 1.11
CA TYR A 165 -8.77 27.44 0.20
C TYR A 165 -10.12 27.64 0.90
N GLY A 166 -10.26 27.22 2.15
CA GLY A 166 -11.49 27.35 2.91
C GLY A 166 -11.77 28.79 3.37
N ASP A 167 -10.73 29.56 3.67
CA ASP A 167 -10.85 30.97 4.08
C ASP A 167 -11.11 31.92 2.90
N GLN A 168 -10.75 31.50 1.66
CA GLN A 168 -11.02 32.28 0.44
C GLN A 168 -12.48 32.21 -0.03
N SER A 169 -13.31 31.38 0.60
CA SER A 169 -14.72 31.20 0.25
C SER A 169 -15.70 31.81 1.25
N ARG A 170 -15.22 32.66 2.16
CA ARG A 170 -15.98 33.53 3.02
C ARG A 170 -15.91 34.94 2.51
#